data_910779a965eda89c614fdcc0af850108
#
_entry.id   910779a965eda89c614fdcc0af850108
#
_cell.length_a   1.000
_cell.length_b   1.000
_cell.length_c   1.000
_cell.angle_alpha   90.00
_cell.angle_beta   90.00
_cell.angle_gamma   90.00
#
_symmetry.space_group_name_H-M   'P 1'
#
loop_
_entity.id
_entity.type
_entity.pdbx_description
1 polymer ?
#
loop_
_entity_poly.entity_id
_entity_poly.type
_entity_poly.pdbx_seq_one_letter_code
_entity_poly.pdbx_strand_id
1 'polypeptide(L)'
;LATAPIYEQNKLVAISPSSTSIEISDAGDYIFRTVPSDRFTSSALAKYFLERLKLREAVIIYNSQSPYSRSLQETFTTDVVSNGGEVVMEVDLSENNFNPAQTLKTAKERGAKVLVLLNDSTIVDKAYLLMQLNNRNLPLLGGDSLYKPQTLEIVGEKAQGLVLGVPWHALGSANPQFSAAARSLWGGDVNWRTAMAYDATQALAKGLARNPSRSGIQVTLSESGFNVSGASGSIKFLKSGDRNAGVQLVEVQPGDRSSYGYDFVPLKP
;
A
#
# COMPACT_ATOMS: atom_id res chain seq x y z
N LEU A 1 15.03 5.21 1.24
CA LEU A 1 15.55 6.55 0.89
C LEU A 1 16.96 6.77 1.42
N ALA A 2 17.23 6.56 2.72
CA ALA A 2 18.55 6.86 3.31
C ALA A 2 19.73 6.13 2.65
N THR A 3 19.52 4.94 2.10
CA THR A 3 20.58 4.13 1.44
C THR A 3 20.67 4.35 -0.06
N ALA A 4 19.67 4.95 -0.70
CA ALA A 4 19.63 5.13 -2.15
C ALA A 4 20.88 5.86 -2.70
N PRO A 5 21.37 6.97 -2.10
CA PRO A 5 22.58 7.63 -2.56
C PRO A 5 23.82 6.73 -2.55
N ILE A 6 23.92 5.79 -1.60
CA ILE A 6 25.05 4.85 -1.49
C ILE A 6 25.02 3.87 -2.67
N TYR A 7 23.85 3.32 -2.99
CA TYR A 7 23.68 2.41 -4.13
C TYR A 7 23.98 3.13 -5.45
N GLU A 8 23.45 4.36 -5.59
CA GLU A 8 23.67 5.19 -6.80
C GLU A 8 25.15 5.49 -7.03
N GLN A 9 25.86 6.02 -6.01
CA GLN A 9 27.30 6.32 -6.08
C GLN A 9 28.15 5.12 -6.44
N ASN A 10 27.78 3.93 -5.94
CA ASN A 10 28.50 2.68 -6.20
C ASN A 10 28.03 1.94 -7.46
N LYS A 11 27.08 2.53 -8.21
CA LYS A 11 26.46 1.92 -9.39
C LYS A 11 25.98 0.49 -9.13
N LEU A 12 25.34 0.30 -7.97
CA LEU A 12 24.83 -0.98 -7.52
C LEU A 12 23.29 -0.95 -7.56
N VAL A 13 22.72 -1.83 -8.37
CA VAL A 13 21.26 -1.94 -8.47
C VAL A 13 20.65 -2.33 -7.12
N ALA A 14 19.67 -1.57 -6.68
CA ALA A 14 18.81 -1.88 -5.55
C ALA A 14 17.35 -1.98 -6.01
N ILE A 15 16.66 -3.08 -5.65
CA ILE A 15 15.24 -3.28 -5.97
C ILE A 15 14.47 -3.37 -4.66
N SER A 16 13.67 -2.35 -4.35
CA SER A 16 12.84 -2.36 -3.15
C SER A 16 11.52 -3.12 -3.39
N PRO A 17 11.20 -4.14 -2.57
CA PRO A 17 9.92 -4.84 -2.63
C PRO A 17 8.82 -4.21 -1.75
N SER A 18 9.11 -3.12 -1.03
CA SER A 18 8.18 -2.61 -0.02
C SER A 18 8.10 -1.09 0.14
N SER A 19 9.05 -0.32 -0.42
CA SER A 19 9.04 1.14 -0.29
C SER A 19 8.14 1.78 -1.34
N THR A 20 7.01 2.33 -0.92
CA THR A 20 5.95 2.87 -1.80
C THR A 20 5.99 4.38 -1.98
N SER A 21 6.67 5.13 -1.08
CA SER A 21 6.78 6.59 -1.14
C SER A 21 7.16 7.09 -2.54
N ILE A 22 6.51 8.18 -2.98
CA ILE A 22 6.80 8.83 -4.27
C ILE A 22 8.24 9.33 -4.39
N GLU A 23 8.91 9.60 -3.27
CA GLU A 23 10.30 10.03 -3.23
C GLU A 23 11.29 8.97 -3.76
N ILE A 24 10.87 7.69 -3.86
CA ILE A 24 11.69 6.63 -4.45
C ILE A 24 11.81 6.78 -5.98
N SER A 25 10.80 7.34 -6.65
CA SER A 25 10.78 7.48 -8.12
C SER A 25 11.93 8.31 -8.67
N ASP A 26 12.45 9.24 -7.87
CA ASP A 26 13.52 10.15 -8.28
C ASP A 26 14.83 9.88 -7.53
N ALA A 27 14.96 8.71 -6.91
CA ALA A 27 16.10 8.40 -6.03
C ALA A 27 17.39 8.01 -6.78
N GLY A 28 17.32 7.73 -8.09
CA GLY A 28 18.47 7.46 -8.94
C GLY A 28 18.26 6.36 -9.98
N ASP A 29 19.16 6.26 -10.96
CA ASP A 29 19.08 5.32 -12.10
C ASP A 29 19.28 3.85 -11.71
N TYR A 30 19.91 3.60 -10.55
CA TYR A 30 20.16 2.25 -10.02
C TYR A 30 19.12 1.81 -8.99
N ILE A 31 18.08 2.63 -8.76
CA ILE A 31 17.03 2.37 -7.77
C ILE A 31 15.75 1.92 -8.48
N PHE A 32 15.29 0.74 -8.14
CA PHE A 32 14.07 0.13 -8.68
C PHE A 32 13.13 -0.28 -7.55
N ARG A 33 11.86 -0.52 -7.87
CA ARG A 33 10.91 -1.16 -6.95
C ARG A 33 9.92 -2.06 -7.68
N THR A 34 9.60 -3.18 -7.08
CA THR A 34 8.55 -4.09 -7.56
C THR A 34 7.18 -3.81 -6.95
N VAL A 35 7.14 -3.07 -5.86
CA VAL A 35 5.90 -2.59 -5.26
C VAL A 35 5.38 -1.35 -6.04
N PRO A 36 4.08 -1.21 -6.27
CA PRO A 36 3.50 0.01 -6.84
C PRO A 36 3.75 1.24 -5.96
N SER A 37 3.85 2.41 -6.59
CA SER A 37 3.98 3.69 -5.90
C SER A 37 2.69 4.07 -5.15
N ASP A 38 2.81 4.88 -4.11
CA ASP A 38 1.69 5.48 -3.37
C ASP A 38 0.68 6.21 -4.26
N ARG A 39 1.11 6.72 -5.42
CA ARG A 39 0.21 7.30 -6.43
C ARG A 39 -0.89 6.32 -6.85
N PHE A 40 -0.54 5.05 -7.05
CA PHE A 40 -1.53 4.03 -7.43
C PHE A 40 -2.47 3.70 -6.28
N THR A 41 -1.97 3.65 -5.06
CA THR A 41 -2.78 3.40 -3.86
C THR A 41 -3.76 4.56 -3.63
N SER A 42 -3.27 5.79 -3.65
CA SER A 42 -4.08 6.99 -3.47
C SER A 42 -5.15 7.12 -4.54
N SER A 43 -4.78 6.96 -5.81
CA SER A 43 -5.72 7.03 -6.93
C SER A 43 -6.82 5.97 -6.82
N ALA A 44 -6.48 4.73 -6.45
CA ALA A 44 -7.46 3.67 -6.28
C ALA A 44 -8.43 3.95 -5.11
N LEU A 45 -7.91 4.44 -3.98
CA LEU A 45 -8.71 4.79 -2.81
C LEU A 45 -9.58 6.03 -3.08
N ALA A 46 -9.04 7.07 -3.73
CA ALA A 46 -9.78 8.27 -4.08
C ALA A 46 -10.92 7.96 -5.08
N LYS A 47 -10.64 7.13 -6.09
CA LYS A 47 -11.65 6.67 -7.02
C LYS A 47 -12.75 5.87 -6.33
N TYR A 48 -12.38 4.94 -5.45
CA TYR A 48 -13.35 4.18 -4.66
C TYR A 48 -14.23 5.09 -3.81
N PHE A 49 -13.63 6.06 -3.13
CA PHE A 49 -14.32 7.05 -2.30
C PHE A 49 -15.30 7.90 -3.10
N LEU A 50 -14.84 8.48 -4.23
CA LEU A 50 -15.60 9.46 -5.00
C LEU A 50 -16.64 8.82 -5.92
N GLU A 51 -16.32 7.68 -6.55
CA GLU A 51 -17.16 7.07 -7.58
C GLU A 51 -18.02 5.93 -7.05
N ARG A 52 -17.45 5.06 -6.19
CA ARG A 52 -18.17 3.89 -5.68
C ARG A 52 -18.96 4.17 -4.41
N LEU A 53 -18.36 4.83 -3.42
CA LEU A 53 -19.09 5.28 -2.24
C LEU A 53 -19.93 6.54 -2.51
N LYS A 54 -19.59 7.32 -3.54
CA LYS A 54 -20.23 8.59 -3.90
C LYS A 54 -20.21 9.60 -2.76
N LEU A 55 -19.14 9.60 -1.98
CA LEU A 55 -18.88 10.52 -0.87
C LEU A 55 -17.93 11.62 -1.31
N ARG A 56 -17.87 12.74 -0.55
CA ARG A 56 -17.04 13.89 -0.92
C ARG A 56 -16.19 14.43 0.23
N GLU A 57 -16.57 14.23 1.48
CA GLU A 57 -15.93 14.82 2.66
C GLU A 57 -15.12 13.76 3.41
N ALA A 58 -13.79 13.85 3.34
CA ALA A 58 -12.85 12.93 3.96
C ALA A 58 -12.13 13.55 5.16
N VAL A 59 -11.88 12.72 6.19
CA VAL A 59 -10.86 12.99 7.21
C VAL A 59 -9.66 12.08 6.95
N ILE A 60 -8.47 12.65 6.90
CA ILE A 60 -7.20 11.92 6.75
C ILE A 60 -6.54 11.79 8.13
N ILE A 61 -6.14 10.57 8.44
CA ILE A 61 -5.39 10.20 9.64
C ILE A 61 -4.01 9.71 9.18
N TYR A 62 -2.95 10.41 9.57
CA TYR A 62 -1.61 10.15 9.04
C TYR A 62 -0.52 10.33 10.11
N ASN A 63 0.74 10.10 9.76
CA ASN A 63 1.92 10.32 10.57
C ASN A 63 2.90 11.21 9.82
N SER A 64 3.04 12.46 10.23
CA SER A 64 3.95 13.43 9.59
C SER A 64 5.44 13.04 9.68
N GLN A 65 5.81 12.17 10.61
CA GLN A 65 7.18 11.70 10.78
C GLN A 65 7.56 10.56 9.82
N SER A 66 6.58 9.96 9.12
CA SER A 66 6.79 8.85 8.19
C SER A 66 6.74 9.32 6.73
N PRO A 67 7.81 9.13 5.93
CA PRO A 67 7.79 9.44 4.49
C PRO A 67 6.68 8.69 3.74
N TYR A 68 6.40 7.43 4.08
CA TYR A 68 5.30 6.65 3.54
C TYR A 68 3.95 7.32 3.81
N SER A 69 3.70 7.68 5.06
CA SER A 69 2.41 8.24 5.48
C SER A 69 2.16 9.62 4.87
N ARG A 70 3.20 10.49 4.83
CA ARG A 70 3.11 11.79 4.12
C ARG A 70 2.85 11.61 2.63
N SER A 71 3.58 10.70 1.98
CA SER A 71 3.42 10.41 0.55
C SER A 71 1.98 10.03 0.20
N LEU A 72 1.36 9.14 1.00
CA LEU A 72 -0.05 8.77 0.82
C LEU A 72 -1.00 9.92 1.11
N GLN A 73 -0.76 10.69 2.19
CA GLN A 73 -1.59 11.84 2.56
C GLN A 73 -1.60 12.89 1.44
N GLU A 74 -0.42 13.29 0.95
CA GLU A 74 -0.27 14.30 -0.10
C GLU A 74 -0.92 13.87 -1.43
N THR A 75 -0.65 12.62 -1.85
CA THR A 75 -1.20 12.09 -3.10
C THR A 75 -2.71 11.87 -3.02
N PHE A 76 -3.23 11.36 -1.91
CA PHE A 76 -4.67 11.16 -1.71
C PHE A 76 -5.41 12.51 -1.65
N THR A 77 -4.89 13.51 -0.93
CA THR A 77 -5.45 14.87 -0.88
C THR A 77 -5.52 15.46 -2.29
N THR A 78 -4.43 15.36 -3.04
CA THR A 78 -4.38 15.86 -4.42
C THR A 78 -5.44 15.18 -5.31
N ASP A 79 -5.53 13.87 -5.26
CA ASP A 79 -6.49 13.10 -6.07
C ASP A 79 -7.93 13.43 -5.69
N VAL A 80 -8.24 13.53 -4.41
CA VAL A 80 -9.60 13.85 -3.92
C VAL A 80 -10.01 15.25 -4.34
N VAL A 81 -9.18 16.26 -4.06
CA VAL A 81 -9.48 17.67 -4.35
C VAL A 81 -9.61 17.90 -5.86
N SER A 82 -8.69 17.34 -6.66
CA SER A 82 -8.71 17.47 -8.12
C SER A 82 -9.95 16.84 -8.77
N ASN A 83 -10.62 15.92 -8.08
CA ASN A 83 -11.82 15.23 -8.57
C ASN A 83 -13.11 15.62 -7.82
N GLY A 84 -13.12 16.82 -7.20
CA GLY A 84 -14.31 17.44 -6.61
C GLY A 84 -14.74 16.87 -5.24
N GLY A 85 -13.80 16.28 -4.51
CA GLY A 85 -13.95 15.95 -3.10
C GLY A 85 -13.28 17.00 -2.20
N GLU A 86 -13.40 16.83 -0.90
CA GLU A 86 -12.85 17.74 0.11
C GLU A 86 -12.20 16.93 1.24
N VAL A 87 -11.04 17.41 1.72
CA VAL A 87 -10.42 16.95 2.96
C VAL A 87 -10.81 17.95 4.05
N VAL A 88 -11.86 17.60 4.83
CA VAL A 88 -12.43 18.49 5.86
C VAL A 88 -11.59 18.55 7.13
N MET A 89 -10.69 17.57 7.33
CA MET A 89 -9.81 17.51 8.49
C MET A 89 -8.62 16.59 8.22
N GLU A 90 -7.46 17.00 8.71
CA GLU A 90 -6.26 16.17 8.78
C GLU A 90 -5.85 16.00 10.25
N VAL A 91 -5.41 14.81 10.62
CA VAL A 91 -5.01 14.45 11.97
C VAL A 91 -3.65 13.75 11.94
N ASP A 92 -2.67 14.41 12.53
CA ASP A 92 -1.34 13.85 12.68
C ASP A 92 -1.26 13.00 13.96
N LEU A 93 -1.10 11.70 13.79
CA LEU A 93 -0.96 10.76 14.89
C LEU A 93 0.37 10.89 15.64
N SER A 94 1.37 11.59 15.09
CA SER A 94 2.65 11.81 15.78
C SER A 94 2.53 12.84 16.91
N GLU A 95 1.47 13.64 16.93
CA GLU A 95 1.24 14.61 17.98
C GLU A 95 0.96 13.94 19.35
N ASN A 96 1.52 14.54 20.41
CA ASN A 96 1.39 14.02 21.77
C ASN A 96 -0.02 14.17 22.37
N ASN A 97 -0.80 15.11 21.85
CA ASN A 97 -2.16 15.43 22.31
C ASN A 97 -3.26 14.66 21.56
N PHE A 98 -2.91 13.64 20.77
CA PHE A 98 -3.88 12.83 20.05
C PHE A 98 -4.92 12.23 20.99
N ASN A 99 -6.19 12.55 20.72
CA ASN A 99 -7.35 12.03 21.45
C ASN A 99 -8.37 11.48 20.45
N PRO A 100 -8.52 10.14 20.35
CA PRO A 100 -9.36 9.52 19.33
C PRO A 100 -10.85 9.86 19.48
N ALA A 101 -11.37 10.01 20.70
CA ALA A 101 -12.77 10.38 20.93
C ALA A 101 -13.05 11.82 20.47
N GLN A 102 -12.15 12.75 20.81
CA GLN A 102 -12.27 14.15 20.35
C GLN A 102 -12.09 14.24 18.83
N THR A 103 -11.18 13.48 18.25
CA THR A 103 -10.97 13.37 16.80
C THR A 103 -12.28 12.99 16.09
N LEU A 104 -12.94 11.92 16.54
CA LEU A 104 -14.20 11.46 15.94
C LEU A 104 -15.34 12.48 16.12
N LYS A 105 -15.41 13.13 17.27
CA LYS A 105 -16.38 14.19 17.51
C LYS A 105 -16.20 15.36 16.54
N THR A 106 -14.96 15.87 16.43
CA THR A 106 -14.63 16.97 15.53
C THR A 106 -14.83 16.60 14.06
N ALA A 107 -14.46 15.37 13.67
CA ALA A 107 -14.71 14.86 12.33
C ALA A 107 -16.20 14.92 11.96
N LYS A 108 -17.07 14.47 12.87
CA LYS A 108 -18.53 14.55 12.70
C LYS A 108 -19.03 15.99 12.60
N GLU A 109 -18.57 16.88 13.47
CA GLU A 109 -18.92 18.31 13.45
C GLU A 109 -18.51 19.00 12.15
N ARG A 110 -17.41 18.58 11.53
CA ARG A 110 -16.94 19.04 10.21
C ARG A 110 -17.62 18.36 9.02
N GLY A 111 -18.58 17.50 9.27
CA GLY A 111 -19.35 16.84 8.21
C GLY A 111 -18.67 15.68 7.51
N ALA A 112 -17.61 15.11 8.10
CA ALA A 112 -16.90 13.98 7.53
C ALA A 112 -17.82 12.81 7.19
N LYS A 113 -17.56 12.15 6.06
CA LYS A 113 -18.30 10.98 5.56
C LYS A 113 -17.44 9.72 5.53
N VAL A 114 -16.13 9.84 5.66
CA VAL A 114 -15.17 8.73 5.65
C VAL A 114 -13.95 9.05 6.52
N LEU A 115 -13.38 8.03 7.15
CA LEU A 115 -12.06 8.10 7.77
C LEU A 115 -11.04 7.38 6.88
N VAL A 116 -9.97 8.06 6.51
CA VAL A 116 -8.90 7.55 5.65
C VAL A 116 -7.65 7.39 6.49
N LEU A 117 -7.27 6.14 6.77
CA LEU A 117 -6.18 5.76 7.68
C LEU A 117 -4.91 5.52 6.87
N LEU A 118 -4.07 6.54 6.79
CA LEU A 118 -2.81 6.54 6.01
C LEU A 118 -1.57 6.50 6.92
N ASN A 119 -1.73 5.95 8.11
CA ASN A 119 -0.65 5.75 9.08
C ASN A 119 0.34 4.68 8.63
N ASP A 120 1.56 4.74 9.15
CA ASP A 120 2.51 3.65 9.06
C ASP A 120 2.37 2.63 10.21
N SER A 121 3.25 1.62 10.19
CA SER A 121 3.22 0.53 11.17
C SER A 121 3.72 0.93 12.57
N THR A 122 4.44 2.05 12.72
CA THR A 122 5.06 2.42 14.01
C THR A 122 4.06 2.99 15.01
N ILE A 123 2.96 3.56 14.51
CA ILE A 123 1.89 4.16 15.32
C ILE A 123 0.51 3.57 15.03
N VAL A 124 0.47 2.36 14.50
CA VAL A 124 -0.77 1.68 14.07
C VAL A 124 -1.77 1.48 15.22
N ASP A 125 -1.31 1.39 16.46
CA ASP A 125 -2.18 1.24 17.64
C ASP A 125 -3.13 2.42 17.81
N LYS A 126 -2.70 3.64 17.47
CA LYS A 126 -3.58 4.83 17.47
C LYS A 126 -4.69 4.73 16.41
N ALA A 127 -4.37 4.16 15.24
CA ALA A 127 -5.38 3.89 14.22
C ALA A 127 -6.38 2.81 14.67
N TYR A 128 -5.92 1.76 15.34
CA TYR A 128 -6.81 0.73 15.91
C TYR A 128 -7.77 1.31 16.95
N LEU A 129 -7.31 2.20 17.82
CA LEU A 129 -8.17 2.91 18.78
C LEU A 129 -9.25 3.73 18.07
N LEU A 130 -8.89 4.46 17.01
CA LEU A 130 -9.87 5.18 16.20
C LEU A 130 -10.91 4.25 15.57
N MET A 131 -10.48 3.14 14.99
CA MET A 131 -11.37 2.15 14.38
C MET A 131 -12.34 1.56 15.42
N GLN A 132 -11.85 1.20 16.60
CA GLN A 132 -12.65 0.67 17.69
C GLN A 132 -13.70 1.66 18.18
N LEU A 133 -13.32 2.94 18.36
CA LEU A 133 -14.23 4.00 18.80
C LEU A 133 -15.18 4.47 17.69
N ASN A 134 -14.72 4.46 16.43
CA ASN A 134 -15.59 4.73 15.28
C ASN A 134 -16.75 3.74 15.22
N ASN A 135 -16.53 2.52 15.66
CA ASN A 135 -17.58 1.49 15.79
C ASN A 135 -18.46 1.40 14.53
N ARG A 136 -17.86 1.47 13.35
CA ARG A 136 -18.52 1.42 12.02
C ARG A 136 -19.48 2.57 11.72
N ASN A 137 -19.41 3.68 12.46
CA ASN A 137 -20.24 4.87 12.18
C ASN A 137 -19.86 5.58 10.88
N LEU A 138 -18.55 5.64 10.57
CA LEU A 138 -18.04 6.14 9.30
C LEU A 138 -17.35 5.00 8.55
N PRO A 139 -17.50 4.92 7.22
CA PRO A 139 -16.68 4.04 6.39
C PRO A 139 -15.20 4.26 6.64
N LEU A 140 -14.41 3.20 6.48
CA LEU A 140 -12.96 3.21 6.71
C LEU A 140 -12.23 2.89 5.41
N LEU A 141 -11.28 3.73 5.04
CA LEU A 141 -10.31 3.46 3.97
C LEU A 141 -8.91 3.46 4.56
N GLY A 142 -7.96 2.78 3.93
CA GLY A 142 -6.60 2.80 4.44
C GLY A 142 -5.55 2.27 3.48
N GLY A 143 -4.28 2.48 3.86
CA GLY A 143 -3.11 1.97 3.16
C GLY A 143 -2.77 0.52 3.55
N ASP A 144 -1.78 -0.03 2.86
CA ASP A 144 -1.30 -1.41 3.04
C ASP A 144 -0.62 -1.66 4.40
N SER A 145 -0.31 -0.62 5.16
CA SER A 145 0.19 -0.73 6.54
C SER A 145 -0.79 -1.43 7.48
N LEU A 146 -2.09 -1.33 7.19
CA LEU A 146 -3.18 -1.99 7.91
C LEU A 146 -3.49 -3.40 7.41
N TYR A 147 -2.88 -3.83 6.28
CA TYR A 147 -3.06 -5.18 5.75
C TYR A 147 -2.16 -6.17 6.50
N LYS A 148 -2.61 -6.57 7.67
CA LYS A 148 -1.90 -7.51 8.55
C LYS A 148 -2.88 -8.23 9.50
N PRO A 149 -2.54 -9.46 9.98
CA PRO A 149 -3.39 -10.24 10.89
C PRO A 149 -3.82 -9.47 12.13
N GLN A 150 -2.92 -8.65 12.70
CA GLN A 150 -3.20 -7.86 13.91
C GLN A 150 -4.38 -6.89 13.74
N THR A 151 -4.61 -6.38 12.53
CA THR A 151 -5.80 -5.53 12.26
C THR A 151 -7.09 -6.32 12.48
N LEU A 152 -7.13 -7.57 12.03
CA LEU A 152 -8.28 -8.46 12.21
C LEU A 152 -8.43 -8.92 13.67
N GLU A 153 -7.30 -9.23 14.32
CA GLU A 153 -7.24 -9.70 15.70
C GLU A 153 -7.70 -8.63 16.71
N ILE A 154 -7.12 -7.42 16.60
CA ILE A 154 -7.32 -6.35 17.59
C ILE A 154 -8.62 -5.60 17.36
N VAL A 155 -8.98 -5.35 16.12
CA VAL A 155 -10.16 -4.53 15.78
C VAL A 155 -11.40 -5.40 15.57
N GLY A 156 -11.23 -6.62 15.06
CA GLY A 156 -12.30 -7.62 14.92
C GLY A 156 -13.48 -7.09 14.09
N GLU A 157 -14.69 -7.28 14.61
CA GLU A 157 -15.95 -6.84 13.97
C GLU A 157 -15.96 -5.37 13.57
N LYS A 158 -15.30 -4.51 14.32
CA LYS A 158 -15.27 -3.06 14.04
C LYS A 158 -14.42 -2.69 12.83
N ALA A 159 -13.57 -3.63 12.34
CA ALA A 159 -12.87 -3.48 11.08
C ALA A 159 -13.72 -3.86 9.86
N GLN A 160 -14.88 -4.50 10.04
CA GLN A 160 -15.71 -4.92 8.91
C GLN A 160 -16.09 -3.74 8.02
N GLY A 161 -15.89 -3.88 6.71
CA GLY A 161 -16.08 -2.82 5.73
C GLY A 161 -14.88 -1.90 5.55
N LEU A 162 -13.76 -2.10 6.28
CA LEU A 162 -12.50 -1.40 6.01
C LEU A 162 -11.99 -1.79 4.63
N VAL A 163 -11.77 -0.80 3.76
CA VAL A 163 -11.19 -1.01 2.43
C VAL A 163 -9.77 -0.53 2.40
N LEU A 164 -8.86 -1.39 1.94
CA LEU A 164 -7.42 -1.12 1.85
C LEU A 164 -6.92 -1.19 0.41
N GLY A 165 -6.04 -0.28 0.05
CA GLY A 165 -5.24 -0.41 -1.16
C GLY A 165 -3.99 -1.25 -0.88
N VAL A 166 -3.83 -2.39 -1.56
CA VAL A 166 -2.70 -3.31 -1.36
C VAL A 166 -1.99 -3.63 -2.67
N PRO A 167 -0.68 -3.81 -2.66
CA PRO A 167 0.08 -4.13 -3.87
C PRO A 167 -0.32 -5.45 -4.53
N TRP A 168 -0.78 -6.42 -3.74
CA TRP A 168 -1.14 -7.75 -4.21
C TRP A 168 -1.95 -8.50 -3.15
N HIS A 169 -2.81 -9.42 -3.61
CA HIS A 169 -3.55 -10.35 -2.75
C HIS A 169 -3.60 -11.75 -3.38
N ALA A 170 -3.48 -12.80 -2.55
CA ALA A 170 -3.41 -14.19 -3.03
C ALA A 170 -4.64 -14.61 -3.86
N LEU A 171 -5.84 -14.17 -3.48
CA LEU A 171 -7.08 -14.49 -4.17
C LEU A 171 -7.29 -13.69 -5.47
N GLY A 172 -6.59 -12.57 -5.66
CA GLY A 172 -6.61 -11.75 -6.88
C GLY A 172 -5.34 -11.91 -7.70
N SER A 173 -4.53 -12.95 -7.44
CA SER A 173 -3.23 -13.12 -8.08
C SER A 173 -3.34 -13.43 -9.56
N ALA A 174 -2.55 -12.72 -10.37
CA ALA A 174 -2.35 -13.02 -11.78
C ALA A 174 -1.50 -14.30 -12.01
N ASN A 175 -0.88 -14.84 -10.96
CA ASN A 175 -0.10 -16.06 -10.97
C ASN A 175 -0.58 -17.02 -9.86
N PRO A 176 -1.64 -17.81 -10.11
CA PRO A 176 -2.18 -18.77 -9.13
C PRO A 176 -1.17 -19.85 -8.74
N GLN A 177 -0.24 -20.21 -9.64
CA GLN A 177 0.81 -21.20 -9.37
C GLN A 177 1.75 -20.72 -8.26
N PHE A 178 2.12 -19.43 -8.26
CA PHE A 178 2.90 -18.86 -7.17
C PHE A 178 2.13 -18.94 -5.84
N SER A 179 0.87 -18.54 -5.83
CA SER A 179 0.03 -18.58 -4.61
C SER A 179 -0.08 -20.01 -4.06
N ALA A 180 -0.29 -21.00 -4.92
CA ALA A 180 -0.38 -22.41 -4.53
C ALA A 180 0.97 -22.94 -3.99
N ALA A 181 2.07 -22.67 -4.68
CA ALA A 181 3.41 -23.08 -4.25
C ALA A 181 3.82 -22.42 -2.92
N ALA A 182 3.54 -21.12 -2.77
CA ALA A 182 3.79 -20.39 -1.53
C ALA A 182 3.00 -20.96 -0.37
N ARG A 183 1.71 -21.23 -0.57
CA ARG A 183 0.86 -21.86 0.44
C ARG A 183 1.36 -23.24 0.86
N SER A 184 1.81 -24.06 -0.09
CA SER A 184 2.39 -25.39 0.18
C SER A 184 3.70 -25.28 0.97
N LEU A 185 4.55 -24.31 0.64
CA LEU A 185 5.87 -24.15 1.26
C LEU A 185 5.79 -23.60 2.69
N TRP A 186 4.89 -22.65 2.94
CA TRP A 186 4.80 -21.94 4.23
C TRP A 186 3.57 -22.30 5.08
N GLY A 187 2.73 -23.25 4.62
CA GLY A 187 1.57 -23.73 5.37
C GLY A 187 0.40 -22.75 5.44
N GLY A 188 0.40 -21.66 4.65
CA GLY A 188 -0.65 -20.66 4.65
C GLY A 188 -0.49 -19.64 3.52
N ASP A 189 -1.47 -18.74 3.40
CA ASP A 189 -1.41 -17.66 2.43
C ASP A 189 -0.30 -16.67 2.80
N VAL A 190 0.46 -16.25 1.79
CA VAL A 190 1.48 -15.20 1.94
C VAL A 190 0.89 -13.84 1.65
N ASN A 191 1.49 -12.79 2.22
CA ASN A 191 1.08 -11.42 1.97
C ASN A 191 1.83 -10.80 0.77
N TRP A 192 1.45 -9.57 0.42
CA TRP A 192 2.05 -8.85 -0.70
C TRP A 192 3.58 -8.64 -0.57
N ARG A 193 4.13 -8.53 0.65
CA ARG A 193 5.57 -8.36 0.84
C ARG A 193 6.36 -9.55 0.33
N THR A 194 5.86 -10.76 0.57
CA THR A 194 6.45 -12.00 0.03
C THR A 194 6.35 -12.04 -1.50
N ALA A 195 5.19 -11.69 -2.06
CA ALA A 195 5.01 -11.64 -3.51
C ALA A 195 5.94 -10.62 -4.19
N MET A 196 6.04 -9.41 -3.63
CA MET A 196 6.91 -8.36 -4.17
C MET A 196 8.40 -8.68 -4.01
N ALA A 197 8.80 -9.35 -2.92
CA ALA A 197 10.18 -9.83 -2.74
C ALA A 197 10.54 -10.93 -3.74
N TYR A 198 9.61 -11.85 -4.02
CA TYR A 198 9.77 -12.82 -5.10
C TYR A 198 9.94 -12.11 -6.45
N ASP A 199 9.10 -11.12 -6.75
CA ASP A 199 9.19 -10.34 -7.98
C ASP A 199 10.53 -9.62 -8.11
N ALA A 200 11.03 -9.01 -7.04
CA ALA A 200 12.34 -8.36 -7.02
C ALA A 200 13.47 -9.37 -7.33
N THR A 201 13.39 -10.56 -6.76
CA THR A 201 14.35 -11.64 -7.01
C THR A 201 14.31 -12.11 -8.47
N GLN A 202 13.11 -12.29 -9.05
CA GLN A 202 12.97 -12.66 -10.46
C GLN A 202 13.54 -11.59 -11.40
N ALA A 203 13.28 -10.32 -11.12
CA ALA A 203 13.84 -9.21 -11.90
C ALA A 203 15.37 -9.18 -11.83
N LEU A 204 15.93 -9.28 -10.62
CA LEU A 204 17.37 -9.29 -10.42
C LEU A 204 18.04 -10.51 -11.08
N ALA A 205 17.47 -11.71 -10.92
CA ALA A 205 17.97 -12.94 -11.53
C ALA A 205 18.02 -12.84 -13.06
N LYS A 206 16.98 -12.25 -13.68
CA LYS A 206 16.97 -12.01 -15.13
C LYS A 206 18.04 -11.00 -15.56
N GLY A 207 18.24 -9.93 -14.79
CA GLY A 207 19.30 -8.96 -15.04
C GLY A 207 20.69 -9.60 -14.98
N LEU A 208 20.96 -10.37 -13.94
CA LEU A 208 22.21 -11.11 -13.73
C LEU A 208 22.48 -12.15 -14.84
N ALA A 209 21.47 -12.89 -15.25
CA ALA A 209 21.59 -13.89 -16.32
C ALA A 209 21.94 -13.27 -17.68
N ARG A 210 21.49 -12.03 -17.93
CA ARG A 210 21.75 -11.33 -19.19
C ARG A 210 23.10 -10.61 -19.21
N ASN A 211 23.41 -9.89 -18.15
CA ASN A 211 24.70 -9.20 -17.98
C ASN A 211 25.00 -9.00 -16.49
N PRO A 212 25.94 -9.78 -15.90
CA PRO A 212 26.19 -9.75 -14.45
C PRO A 212 26.99 -8.54 -13.96
N SER A 213 27.40 -7.62 -14.86
CA SER A 213 28.03 -6.38 -14.42
C SER A 213 27.00 -5.42 -13.78
N ARG A 214 27.45 -4.55 -12.86
CA ARG A 214 26.57 -3.57 -12.19
C ARG A 214 25.79 -2.71 -13.19
N SER A 215 26.49 -2.13 -14.18
CA SER A 215 25.86 -1.35 -15.25
C SER A 215 25.01 -2.22 -16.19
N GLY A 216 25.43 -3.47 -16.45
CA GLY A 216 24.68 -4.39 -17.30
C GLY A 216 23.33 -4.78 -16.71
N ILE A 217 23.25 -4.98 -15.40
CA ILE A 217 21.98 -5.23 -14.70
C ILE A 217 21.10 -3.99 -14.82
N GLN A 218 21.62 -2.79 -14.50
CA GLN A 218 20.89 -1.53 -14.58
C GLN A 218 20.32 -1.30 -15.99
N VAL A 219 21.15 -1.41 -17.02
CA VAL A 219 20.72 -1.26 -18.42
C VAL A 219 19.62 -2.28 -18.76
N THR A 220 19.79 -3.54 -18.37
CA THR A 220 18.80 -4.60 -18.63
C THR A 220 17.44 -4.27 -17.99
N LEU A 221 17.42 -3.83 -16.72
CA LEU A 221 16.16 -3.51 -16.03
C LEU A 221 15.48 -2.26 -16.59
N SER A 222 16.26 -1.31 -17.13
CA SER A 222 15.76 -0.05 -17.70
C SER A 222 15.30 -0.16 -19.15
N GLU A 223 15.51 -1.30 -19.82
CA GLU A 223 15.06 -1.49 -21.21
C GLU A 223 13.53 -1.45 -21.30
N SER A 224 12.99 -0.76 -22.30
CA SER A 224 11.55 -0.70 -22.56
C SER A 224 10.92 -2.08 -22.82
N GLY A 225 11.73 -3.02 -23.30
CA GLY A 225 11.36 -4.42 -23.57
C GLY A 225 11.54 -5.34 -22.35
N PHE A 226 12.04 -4.85 -21.21
CA PHE A 226 12.22 -5.69 -20.04
C PHE A 226 10.87 -6.25 -19.56
N ASN A 227 10.83 -7.55 -19.38
CA ASN A 227 9.67 -8.26 -18.87
C ASN A 227 10.09 -9.59 -18.28
N VAL A 228 9.64 -9.89 -17.06
CA VAL A 228 9.81 -11.20 -16.44
C VAL A 228 8.52 -11.57 -15.69
N SER A 229 8.19 -12.85 -15.67
CA SER A 229 7.03 -13.36 -14.93
C SER A 229 7.35 -13.43 -13.44
N GLY A 230 6.44 -12.92 -12.60
CA GLY A 230 6.55 -12.93 -11.16
C GLY A 230 5.26 -13.39 -10.47
N ALA A 231 5.20 -13.22 -9.16
CA ALA A 231 4.03 -13.48 -8.34
C ALA A 231 2.84 -12.57 -8.72
N SER A 232 3.13 -11.31 -9.01
CA SER A 232 2.14 -10.30 -9.38
C SER A 232 1.88 -10.23 -10.89
N GLY A 233 2.32 -11.22 -11.65
CA GLY A 233 2.23 -11.27 -13.11
C GLY A 233 3.48 -10.73 -13.80
N SER A 234 3.31 -10.00 -14.91
CA SER A 234 4.41 -9.44 -15.69
C SER A 234 5.09 -8.29 -14.95
N ILE A 235 6.41 -8.39 -14.77
CA ILE A 235 7.24 -7.35 -14.14
C ILE A 235 7.84 -6.47 -15.21
N LYS A 236 7.49 -5.18 -15.18
CA LYS A 236 8.02 -4.14 -16.06
C LYS A 236 8.32 -2.90 -15.23
N PHE A 237 9.36 -2.18 -15.59
CA PHE A 237 9.72 -0.92 -14.94
C PHE A 237 9.46 0.27 -15.84
N LEU A 238 9.09 1.38 -15.24
CA LEU A 238 9.07 2.71 -15.86
C LEU A 238 10.51 3.26 -15.91
N LYS A 239 10.73 4.36 -16.61
CA LYS A 239 12.04 5.05 -16.65
C LYS A 239 12.50 5.49 -15.26
N SER A 240 11.58 5.77 -14.35
CA SER A 240 11.86 6.12 -12.95
C SER A 240 12.29 4.93 -12.07
N GLY A 241 12.40 3.71 -12.61
CA GLY A 241 12.61 2.49 -11.82
C GLY A 241 11.35 1.96 -11.11
N ASP A 242 10.23 2.65 -11.25
CA ASP A 242 8.97 2.25 -10.63
C ASP A 242 8.34 1.04 -11.29
N ARG A 243 7.65 0.24 -10.49
CA ARG A 243 6.77 -0.81 -11.00
C ARG A 243 5.63 -0.22 -11.83
N ASN A 244 5.49 -0.66 -13.06
CA ASN A 244 4.34 -0.34 -13.89
C ASN A 244 3.18 -1.32 -13.60
N ALA A 245 2.54 -1.17 -12.46
CA ALA A 245 1.37 -1.97 -12.04
C ALA A 245 0.51 -1.19 -11.05
N GLY A 246 -0.79 -1.44 -11.07
CA GLY A 246 -1.74 -0.90 -10.10
C GLY A 246 -1.78 -1.70 -8.80
N VAL A 247 -2.66 -1.28 -7.90
CA VAL A 247 -2.95 -1.94 -6.62
C VAL A 247 -4.30 -2.66 -6.69
N GLN A 248 -4.52 -3.57 -5.75
CA GLN A 248 -5.81 -4.21 -5.51
C GLN A 248 -6.49 -3.56 -4.32
N LEU A 249 -7.81 -3.36 -4.41
CA LEU A 249 -8.61 -3.02 -3.24
C LEU A 249 -9.09 -4.31 -2.58
N VAL A 250 -8.93 -4.37 -1.26
CA VAL A 250 -9.45 -5.46 -0.43
C VAL A 250 -10.35 -4.89 0.64
N GLU A 251 -11.38 -5.64 1.03
CA GLU A 251 -12.30 -5.26 2.10
C GLU A 251 -12.24 -6.29 3.23
N VAL A 252 -12.36 -5.83 4.46
CA VAL A 252 -12.51 -6.72 5.61
C VAL A 252 -13.96 -7.23 5.65
N GLN A 253 -14.14 -8.54 5.53
CA GLN A 253 -15.43 -9.22 5.55
C GLN A 253 -15.41 -10.39 6.54
N PRO A 254 -16.57 -10.83 7.07
CA PRO A 254 -16.64 -12.09 7.81
C PRO A 254 -16.09 -13.24 6.95
N GLY A 255 -15.28 -14.11 7.55
CA GLY A 255 -14.63 -15.21 6.85
C GLY A 255 -13.88 -16.13 7.79
N ASP A 256 -13.45 -17.27 7.27
CA ASP A 256 -12.82 -18.37 8.01
C ASP A 256 -11.40 -18.73 7.53
N ARG A 257 -10.84 -17.95 6.59
CA ARG A 257 -9.47 -18.14 6.10
C ARG A 257 -8.41 -17.72 7.12
N SER A 258 -8.69 -16.66 7.86
CA SER A 258 -7.93 -16.28 9.05
C SER A 258 -8.51 -16.96 10.29
N SER A 259 -7.73 -17.01 11.37
CA SER A 259 -8.21 -17.51 12.68
C SER A 259 -9.03 -16.46 13.47
N TYR A 260 -9.33 -15.31 12.89
CA TYR A 260 -9.94 -14.17 13.59
C TYR A 260 -11.41 -13.94 13.25
N GLY A 261 -12.03 -14.79 12.41
CA GLY A 261 -13.43 -14.66 11.99
C GLY A 261 -13.69 -13.60 10.91
N TYR A 262 -12.64 -12.94 10.44
CA TYR A 262 -12.65 -11.91 9.39
C TYR A 262 -11.49 -12.11 8.43
N ASP A 263 -11.71 -11.82 7.17
CA ASP A 263 -10.72 -11.95 6.10
C ASP A 263 -10.61 -10.66 5.30
N PHE A 264 -9.43 -10.42 4.72
CA PHE A 264 -9.28 -9.46 3.64
C PHE A 264 -9.72 -10.11 2.34
N VAL A 265 -10.74 -9.56 1.68
CA VAL A 265 -11.32 -10.12 0.45
C VAL A 265 -11.15 -9.10 -0.69
N PRO A 266 -10.58 -9.49 -1.85
CA PRO A 266 -10.47 -8.60 -2.99
C PRO A 266 -11.84 -8.07 -3.43
N LEU A 267 -11.96 -6.76 -3.58
CA LEU A 267 -13.13 -6.16 -4.19
C LEU A 267 -13.12 -6.46 -5.69
N LYS A 268 -14.28 -6.86 -6.19
CA LYS A 268 -14.47 -6.99 -7.64
C LYS A 268 -14.47 -5.60 -8.28
N PRO A 269 -13.85 -5.46 -9.46
CA PRO A 269 -13.84 -4.22 -10.23
C PRO A 269 -15.23 -3.64 -10.49
#